data_4cb067c7ab63733ebbbbc61e11ccfe35
#
_entry.id   4cb067c7ab63733ebbbbc61e11ccfe35
#
_cell.length_a   1.000
_cell.length_b   1.000
_cell.length_c   1.000
_cell.angle_alpha   90.00
_cell.angle_beta   90.00
_cell.angle_gamma   90.00
#
_symmetry.space_group_name_H-M   'P 1'
#
loop_
_entity.id
_entity.type
_entity.pdbx_description
1 polymer ?
#
loop_
_entity_poly.entity_id
_entity_poly.type
_entity_poly.pdbx_seq_one_letter_code
_entity_poly.pdbx_strand_id
1 'polypeptide(L)'
;MSTSIFADAAPAPRPTAIVVAVTHERASDGREIQRFILGDSELSALFASGSESTLEIAAPAPILKTDLPMKAIRDILRLQPDAVLGVTMNRATYSLPLRLWKGEPGTVLTVTIAEAAERDLLEFESALARYGFEGLADPVDFTLDVDGEVVADFAGAYVERAIRLDTAPDPAHATVVWVDEEERLHFVPAVFRGDTSSAYAAVFSALHDSRYAVVGTDHAFADLAGHWAEADVELLANKLILDGKGDGAFDPDGSVTRAEFAAMLARSLGLAARPAVIAFSDVPSDAWYAGEINAAVHAGLAECYEDGTFWPGDLITREQMAVMLAHAAQLAGGLPAVESEALGRFRDASTLARWAEEPMSGLLSAGLIQGVDGGHLAPKATATRAQSAVMLRRLLAYLNFID
;
A
#
# COMPACT_ATOMS: atom_id res chain seq x y z
N MET A 1 8.15 -24.94 -27.27
CA MET A 1 9.43 -24.21 -27.26
C MET A 1 9.08 -22.73 -27.38
N SER A 2 8.94 -22.05 -26.26
CA SER A 2 8.71 -20.60 -26.22
C SER A 2 9.98 -19.97 -25.68
N THR A 3 10.65 -19.22 -26.55
CA THR A 3 11.90 -18.51 -26.25
C THR A 3 11.52 -17.22 -25.51
N SER A 4 11.83 -17.17 -24.23
CA SER A 4 11.76 -15.96 -23.40
C SER A 4 12.89 -15.03 -23.87
N ILE A 5 12.52 -13.88 -24.40
CA ILE A 5 13.47 -12.80 -24.70
C ILE A 5 13.52 -11.92 -23.45
N PHE A 6 14.49 -12.16 -22.58
CA PHE A 6 14.93 -11.16 -21.62
C PHE A 6 15.77 -10.14 -22.42
N ALA A 7 15.23 -8.95 -22.61
CA ALA A 7 16.03 -7.84 -23.10
C ALA A 7 17.07 -7.50 -22.03
N ASP A 8 18.33 -7.60 -22.40
CA ASP A 8 19.47 -7.13 -21.62
C ASP A 8 19.27 -5.61 -21.39
N ALA A 9 18.99 -5.22 -20.14
CA ALA A 9 18.89 -3.82 -19.80
C ALA A 9 20.27 -3.19 -19.96
N ALA A 10 20.36 -2.18 -20.82
CA ALA A 10 21.57 -1.39 -20.96
C ALA A 10 21.99 -0.85 -19.59
N PRO A 11 23.30 -0.78 -19.28
CA PRO A 11 23.78 -0.23 -18.02
C PRO A 11 23.26 1.19 -17.86
N ALA A 12 22.65 1.48 -16.70
CA ALA A 12 22.12 2.79 -16.36
C ALA A 12 23.20 3.87 -16.60
N PRO A 13 22.84 5.03 -17.18
CA PRO A 13 23.76 6.11 -17.39
C PRO A 13 24.39 6.51 -16.06
N ARG A 14 25.72 6.71 -16.04
CA ARG A 14 26.43 7.14 -14.83
C ARG A 14 25.84 8.47 -14.37
N PRO A 15 25.56 8.65 -13.08
CA PRO A 15 24.99 9.89 -12.57
C PRO A 15 25.89 11.06 -12.95
N THR A 16 25.30 12.07 -13.56
CA THR A 16 25.98 13.34 -13.81
C THR A 16 26.23 13.99 -12.45
N ALA A 17 27.46 14.30 -12.11
CA ALA A 17 27.76 15.00 -10.86
C ALA A 17 27.12 16.39 -10.92
N ILE A 18 26.04 16.57 -10.17
CA ILE A 18 25.32 17.85 -10.05
C ILE A 18 25.86 18.56 -8.82
N VAL A 19 26.27 19.80 -9.00
CA VAL A 19 26.71 20.66 -7.87
C VAL A 19 25.46 21.26 -7.25
N VAL A 20 25.14 20.83 -6.04
CA VAL A 20 23.96 21.28 -5.29
C VAL A 20 24.41 22.14 -4.13
N ALA A 21 23.69 23.22 -3.83
CA ALA A 21 23.94 24.02 -2.63
C ALA A 21 23.51 23.20 -1.40
N VAL A 22 24.38 23.15 -0.40
CA VAL A 22 24.12 22.40 0.84
C VAL A 22 24.17 23.35 2.03
N THR A 23 23.16 23.29 2.88
CA THR A 23 23.13 24.00 4.17
C THR A 23 22.97 23.01 5.32
N HIS A 24 23.39 23.43 6.52
CA HIS A 24 23.30 22.66 7.75
C HIS A 24 22.42 23.39 8.74
N GLU A 25 21.42 22.71 9.25
CA GLU A 25 20.43 23.20 10.20
C GLU A 25 20.35 22.26 11.40
N ARG A 26 19.58 22.62 12.43
CA ARG A 26 19.24 21.74 13.54
C ARG A 26 17.75 21.63 13.70
N ALA A 27 17.29 20.40 13.89
CA ALA A 27 15.91 20.08 14.25
C ALA A 27 15.64 20.55 15.70
N SER A 28 14.37 20.59 16.08
CA SER A 28 13.93 20.95 17.44
C SER A 28 14.43 19.98 18.52
N ASP A 29 14.68 18.73 18.14
CA ASP A 29 15.26 17.67 18.98
C ASP A 29 16.80 17.70 19.03
N GLY A 30 17.43 18.66 18.33
CA GLY A 30 18.87 18.88 18.28
C GLY A 30 19.62 18.07 17.22
N ARG A 31 18.96 17.16 16.50
CA ARG A 31 19.57 16.41 15.40
C ARG A 31 20.01 17.33 14.26
N GLU A 32 21.07 16.93 13.56
CA GLU A 32 21.56 17.66 12.40
C GLU A 32 20.64 17.42 11.21
N ILE A 33 20.33 18.52 10.48
CA ILE A 33 19.64 18.51 9.20
C ILE A 33 20.64 18.91 8.14
N GLN A 34 20.74 18.12 7.10
CA GLN A 34 21.46 18.48 5.89
C GLN A 34 20.44 18.77 4.78
N ARG A 35 20.44 20.03 4.30
CA ARG A 35 19.50 20.50 3.29
C ARG A 35 20.21 20.70 1.97
N PHE A 36 19.70 20.07 0.92
CA PHE A 36 20.14 20.15 -0.46
C PHE A 36 19.18 21.00 -1.25
N ILE A 37 19.66 22.09 -1.85
CA ILE A 37 18.86 23.04 -2.58
C ILE A 37 19.20 22.89 -4.06
N LEU A 38 18.25 22.37 -4.85
CA LEU A 38 18.38 22.29 -6.30
C LEU A 38 17.85 23.57 -6.93
N GLY A 39 18.60 24.11 -7.90
CA GLY A 39 18.09 25.16 -8.79
C GLY A 39 17.30 24.59 -9.97
N ASP A 40 16.68 25.46 -10.75
CA ASP A 40 15.92 25.08 -11.95
C ASP A 40 16.77 24.27 -12.95
N SER A 41 18.03 24.67 -13.15
CA SER A 41 18.98 24.02 -14.08
C SER A 41 19.43 22.66 -13.61
N GLU A 42 19.72 22.54 -12.31
CA GLU A 42 20.17 21.29 -11.69
C GLU A 42 19.06 20.24 -11.72
N LEU A 43 17.83 20.60 -11.34
CA LEU A 43 16.71 19.67 -11.38
C LEU A 43 16.36 19.27 -12.83
N SER A 44 16.37 20.22 -13.78
CA SER A 44 16.12 19.92 -15.19
C SER A 44 17.19 19.02 -15.80
N ALA A 45 18.44 19.15 -15.38
CA ALA A 45 19.56 18.34 -15.88
C ALA A 45 19.43 16.85 -15.49
N LEU A 46 18.78 16.55 -14.36
CA LEU A 46 18.49 15.17 -13.94
C LEU A 46 17.64 14.43 -14.98
N PHE A 47 16.75 15.15 -15.67
CA PHE A 47 15.83 14.57 -16.64
C PHE A 47 16.30 14.69 -18.11
N ALA A 48 17.54 15.07 -18.34
CA ALA A 48 18.06 15.23 -19.70
C ALA A 48 18.09 13.92 -20.52
N SER A 49 18.13 12.75 -19.87
CA SER A 49 18.23 11.44 -20.50
C SER A 49 16.97 10.57 -20.43
N GLY A 50 15.92 11.00 -19.74
CA GLY A 50 14.69 10.19 -19.58
C GLY A 50 13.71 10.74 -18.57
N SER A 51 12.57 10.07 -18.44
CA SER A 51 11.48 10.45 -17.51
C SER A 51 11.67 9.94 -16.08
N GLU A 52 12.65 9.06 -15.87
CA GLU A 52 13.00 8.56 -14.53
C GLU A 52 14.41 9.03 -14.19
N SER A 53 14.58 9.56 -13.00
CA SER A 53 15.87 10.03 -12.52
C SER A 53 15.99 9.79 -11.02
N THR A 54 17.20 9.52 -10.55
CA THR A 54 17.48 9.32 -9.13
C THR A 54 18.58 10.30 -8.69
N LEU A 55 18.29 11.00 -7.59
CA LEU A 55 19.26 11.81 -6.88
C LEU A 55 19.74 11.00 -5.65
N GLU A 56 20.93 10.47 -5.74
CA GLU A 56 21.55 9.76 -4.62
C GLU A 56 22.36 10.72 -3.77
N ILE A 57 22.05 10.76 -2.48
CA ILE A 57 22.69 11.63 -1.52
C ILE A 57 23.30 10.77 -0.40
N ALA A 58 24.61 10.76 -0.32
CA ALA A 58 25.34 10.21 0.82
C ALA A 58 25.47 11.33 1.87
N ALA A 59 24.61 11.35 2.86
CA ALA A 59 24.59 12.36 3.91
C ALA A 59 24.88 11.71 5.26
N PRO A 60 25.85 12.22 6.03
CA PRO A 60 26.10 11.72 7.38
C PRO A 60 25.05 12.19 8.41
N ALA A 61 24.23 13.18 8.05
CA ALA A 61 23.20 13.70 8.93
C ALA A 61 21.99 12.74 8.99
N PRO A 62 21.35 12.60 10.17
CA PRO A 62 20.18 11.73 10.34
C PRO A 62 18.92 12.29 9.68
N ILE A 63 18.91 13.54 9.26
CA ILE A 63 17.79 14.17 8.55
C ILE A 63 18.28 14.82 7.26
N LEU A 64 17.70 14.41 6.16
CA LEU A 64 17.90 15.00 4.85
C LEU A 64 16.67 15.80 4.44
N LYS A 65 16.90 17.03 3.95
CA LYS A 65 15.89 17.82 3.22
C LYS A 65 16.39 18.11 1.81
N THR A 66 15.50 17.95 0.83
CA THR A 66 15.80 18.25 -0.57
C THR A 66 14.76 19.20 -1.11
N ASP A 67 15.17 20.40 -1.48
CA ASP A 67 14.33 21.45 -2.02
C ASP A 67 14.30 21.38 -3.55
N LEU A 68 13.10 21.27 -4.09
CA LEU A 68 12.81 21.12 -5.51
C LEU A 68 11.97 22.33 -5.99
N PRO A 69 12.50 23.18 -6.90
CA PRO A 69 11.75 24.35 -7.35
C PRO A 69 10.54 23.92 -8.22
N MET A 70 9.35 24.36 -7.85
CA MET A 70 8.11 24.00 -8.53
C MET A 70 8.09 24.47 -9.99
N LYS A 71 8.80 25.54 -10.33
CA LYS A 71 8.96 26.00 -11.71
C LYS A 71 9.65 24.95 -12.57
N ALA A 72 10.76 24.37 -12.10
CA ALA A 72 11.48 23.32 -12.84
C ALA A 72 10.63 22.04 -12.95
N ILE A 73 9.90 21.64 -11.91
CA ILE A 73 8.94 20.53 -11.96
C ILE A 73 7.92 20.74 -13.08
N ARG A 74 7.33 21.91 -13.19
CA ARG A 74 6.36 22.22 -14.24
C ARG A 74 6.99 22.21 -15.64
N ASP A 75 8.21 22.70 -15.77
CA ASP A 75 8.93 22.71 -17.06
C ASP A 75 9.29 21.28 -17.50
N ILE A 76 9.71 20.40 -16.57
CA ILE A 76 9.93 18.97 -16.81
C ILE A 76 8.65 18.28 -17.27
N LEU A 77 7.53 18.50 -16.56
CA LEU A 77 6.24 17.86 -16.86
C LEU A 77 5.66 18.24 -18.22
N ARG A 78 6.03 19.40 -18.80
CA ARG A 78 5.64 19.77 -20.17
C ARG A 78 6.29 18.88 -21.22
N LEU A 79 7.49 18.35 -20.96
CA LEU A 79 8.26 17.51 -21.86
C LEU A 79 8.11 16.02 -21.53
N GLN A 80 7.94 15.72 -20.26
CA GLN A 80 7.90 14.37 -19.68
C GLN A 80 6.76 14.28 -18.65
N PRO A 81 5.50 14.07 -19.07
CA PRO A 81 4.32 14.09 -18.18
C PRO A 81 4.37 13.05 -17.05
N ASP A 82 5.07 11.95 -17.27
CA ASP A 82 5.19 10.84 -16.30
C ASP A 82 6.55 10.85 -15.56
N ALA A 83 7.19 12.02 -15.48
CA ALA A 83 8.48 12.14 -14.79
C ALA A 83 8.40 11.72 -13.32
N VAL A 84 9.36 10.87 -12.91
CA VAL A 84 9.53 10.39 -11.54
C VAL A 84 10.94 10.74 -11.06
N LEU A 85 11.04 11.36 -9.88
CA LEU A 85 12.30 11.65 -9.21
C LEU A 85 12.47 10.76 -7.98
N GLY A 86 13.46 9.88 -7.97
CA GLY A 86 13.92 9.18 -6.79
C GLY A 86 14.87 10.06 -5.97
N VAL A 87 14.59 10.24 -4.68
CA VAL A 87 15.53 10.85 -3.72
C VAL A 87 15.96 9.77 -2.75
N THR A 88 17.25 9.44 -2.77
CA THR A 88 17.81 8.37 -1.92
C THR A 88 18.75 8.98 -0.89
N MET A 89 18.51 8.66 0.37
CA MET A 89 19.37 8.96 1.50
C MET A 89 19.71 7.68 2.25
N ASN A 90 21.02 7.38 2.40
CA ASN A 90 21.50 6.20 3.11
C ASN A 90 20.79 4.92 2.64
N ARG A 91 19.86 4.39 3.46
CA ARG A 91 19.09 3.19 3.15
C ARG A 91 17.68 3.44 2.61
N ALA A 92 17.22 4.68 2.55
CA ALA A 92 15.84 5.01 2.21
C ALA A 92 15.74 5.75 0.87
N THR A 93 14.74 5.41 0.07
CA THR A 93 14.42 6.08 -1.20
C THR A 93 12.98 6.55 -1.18
N TYR A 94 12.75 7.77 -1.66
CA TYR A 94 11.44 8.33 -1.92
C TYR A 94 11.29 8.54 -3.42
N SER A 95 10.40 7.81 -4.07
CA SER A 95 10.09 7.92 -5.50
C SER A 95 8.92 8.87 -5.70
N LEU A 96 9.18 10.03 -6.31
CA LEU A 96 8.22 11.13 -6.46
C LEU A 96 7.69 11.20 -7.89
N PRO A 97 6.47 10.78 -8.19
CA PRO A 97 5.81 11.09 -9.45
C PRO A 97 5.50 12.58 -9.52
N LEU A 98 6.26 13.33 -10.29
CA LEU A 98 6.21 14.80 -10.28
C LEU A 98 4.83 15.36 -10.65
N ARG A 99 4.01 14.63 -11.42
CA ARG A 99 2.66 15.03 -11.82
C ARG A 99 1.67 15.16 -10.65
N LEU A 100 1.95 14.55 -9.51
CA LEU A 100 1.07 14.62 -8.33
C LEU A 100 1.19 15.96 -7.61
N TRP A 101 2.32 16.65 -7.77
CA TRP A 101 2.62 17.86 -7.00
C TRP A 101 2.26 19.10 -7.80
N LYS A 102 1.34 19.88 -7.25
CA LYS A 102 0.86 21.12 -7.87
C LYS A 102 1.23 22.29 -6.97
N GLY A 103 1.82 23.32 -7.57
CA GLY A 103 2.18 24.55 -6.88
C GLY A 103 2.43 25.68 -7.86
N GLU A 104 2.48 26.90 -7.34
CA GLU A 104 2.84 28.08 -8.13
C GLU A 104 4.33 28.07 -8.50
N PRO A 105 4.75 28.71 -9.60
CA PRO A 105 6.15 28.66 -10.06
C PRO A 105 7.19 29.17 -9.07
N GLY A 106 6.78 29.96 -8.09
CA GLY A 106 7.66 30.52 -7.07
C GLY A 106 7.75 29.69 -5.79
N THR A 107 7.01 28.59 -5.70
CA THR A 107 7.01 27.72 -4.51
C THR A 107 8.04 26.60 -4.61
N VAL A 108 8.36 25.98 -3.47
CA VAL A 108 9.34 24.90 -3.33
C VAL A 108 8.66 23.67 -2.76
N LEU A 109 8.86 22.52 -3.41
CA LEU A 109 8.52 21.22 -2.86
C LEU A 109 9.73 20.70 -2.08
N THR A 110 9.58 20.50 -0.79
CA THR A 110 10.64 19.93 0.08
C THR A 110 10.35 18.48 0.39
N VAL A 111 11.29 17.62 0.06
CA VAL A 111 11.29 16.20 0.44
C VAL A 111 12.14 16.04 1.68
N THR A 112 11.58 15.45 2.73
CA THR A 112 12.32 15.10 3.95
C THR A 112 12.36 13.59 4.11
N ILE A 113 13.56 13.05 4.31
CA ILE A 113 13.81 11.67 4.76
C ILE A 113 14.57 11.78 6.07
N ALA A 114 14.09 11.13 7.13
CA ALA A 114 14.74 11.19 8.43
C ALA A 114 14.81 9.80 9.08
N GLU A 115 15.96 9.47 9.64
CA GLU A 115 16.09 8.34 10.55
C GLU A 115 15.31 8.65 11.84
N ALA A 116 14.70 7.64 12.45
CA ALA A 116 13.95 7.82 13.69
C ALA A 116 14.87 8.33 14.82
N ALA A 117 14.37 9.20 15.67
CA ALA A 117 15.10 9.62 16.86
C ALA A 117 15.16 8.48 17.91
N GLU A 118 16.14 8.50 18.80
CA GLU A 118 16.31 7.46 19.83
C GLU A 118 15.04 7.23 20.67
N ARG A 119 14.33 8.30 21.02
CA ARG A 119 13.05 8.21 21.71
C ARG A 119 12.00 7.46 20.88
N ASP A 120 11.91 7.78 19.60
CA ASP A 120 10.93 7.19 18.68
C ASP A 120 11.22 5.71 18.42
N LEU A 121 12.50 5.32 18.44
CA LEU A 121 12.91 3.90 18.37
C LEU A 121 12.40 3.12 19.57
N LEU A 122 12.52 3.66 20.79
CA LEU A 122 12.03 3.00 22.01
C LEU A 122 10.51 2.85 22.03
N GLU A 123 9.79 3.89 21.59
CA GLU A 123 8.32 3.85 21.46
C GLU A 123 7.92 2.81 20.42
N PHE A 124 8.61 2.76 19.29
CA PHE A 124 8.37 1.77 18.24
C PHE A 124 8.65 0.34 18.70
N GLU A 125 9.78 0.07 19.35
CA GLU A 125 10.11 -1.26 19.91
C GLU A 125 9.04 -1.72 20.92
N SER A 126 8.52 -0.81 21.73
CA SER A 126 7.43 -1.08 22.66
C SER A 126 6.12 -1.45 21.93
N ALA A 127 5.80 -0.75 20.84
CA ALA A 127 4.66 -1.07 20.00
C ALA A 127 4.83 -2.46 19.36
N LEU A 128 6.00 -2.77 18.78
CA LEU A 128 6.27 -4.07 18.18
C LEU A 128 6.10 -5.22 19.17
N ALA A 129 6.64 -5.07 20.38
CA ALA A 129 6.53 -6.10 21.41
C ALA A 129 5.07 -6.38 21.82
N ARG A 130 4.20 -5.36 21.80
CA ARG A 130 2.76 -5.49 22.07
C ARG A 130 2.04 -6.34 21.04
N TYR A 131 2.47 -6.27 19.77
CA TYR A 131 1.88 -7.04 18.66
C TYR A 131 2.64 -8.33 18.33
N GLY A 132 3.73 -8.64 19.03
CA GLY A 132 4.55 -9.84 18.77
C GLY A 132 5.37 -9.74 17.48
N PHE A 133 5.72 -8.54 17.07
CA PHE A 133 6.60 -8.28 15.92
C PHE A 133 8.03 -8.04 16.36
N GLU A 134 8.97 -8.24 15.44
CA GLU A 134 10.37 -7.82 15.55
C GLU A 134 10.73 -6.83 14.45
N GLY A 135 11.62 -5.88 14.74
CA GLY A 135 12.11 -4.93 13.75
C GLY A 135 13.16 -5.58 12.85
N LEU A 136 12.97 -5.49 11.54
CA LEU A 136 13.93 -5.95 10.52
C LEU A 136 14.80 -4.82 9.98
N ALA A 137 14.37 -3.57 10.16
CA ALA A 137 15.13 -2.35 9.90
C ALA A 137 14.61 -1.21 10.78
N ASP A 138 15.48 -0.24 11.10
CA ASP A 138 15.08 0.95 11.83
C ASP A 138 14.03 1.76 11.04
N PRO A 139 13.05 2.36 11.74
CA PRO A 139 12.03 3.18 11.12
C PRO A 139 12.59 4.40 10.42
N VAL A 140 11.93 4.79 9.33
CA VAL A 140 12.26 5.98 8.54
C VAL A 140 11.05 6.87 8.43
N ASP A 141 11.21 8.15 8.74
CA ASP A 141 10.19 9.18 8.52
C ASP A 141 10.32 9.76 7.10
N PHE A 142 9.19 9.82 6.40
CA PHE A 142 9.07 10.48 5.11
C PHE A 142 8.08 11.62 5.24
N THR A 143 8.44 12.80 4.72
CA THR A 143 7.56 13.97 4.74
C THR A 143 7.75 14.78 3.46
N LEU A 144 6.62 15.27 2.94
CA LEU A 144 6.58 16.27 1.88
C LEU A 144 5.94 17.55 2.39
N ASP A 145 6.50 18.68 2.00
CA ASP A 145 5.86 19.97 2.22
C ASP A 145 5.99 20.86 0.98
N VAL A 146 5.07 21.81 0.82
CA VAL A 146 5.15 22.89 -0.16
C VAL A 146 5.20 24.20 0.61
N ASP A 147 6.34 24.90 0.54
CA ASP A 147 6.60 26.14 1.31
C ASP A 147 6.34 26.00 2.82
N GLY A 148 6.62 24.82 3.39
CA GLY A 148 6.42 24.50 4.80
C GLY A 148 5.02 23.99 5.18
N GLU A 149 4.08 23.95 4.25
CA GLU A 149 2.76 23.34 4.45
C GLU A 149 2.82 21.85 4.11
N VAL A 150 2.65 20.99 5.12
CA VAL A 150 2.76 19.53 4.98
C VAL A 150 1.67 18.99 4.06
N VAL A 151 2.07 18.15 3.11
CA VAL A 151 1.14 17.42 2.24
C VAL A 151 0.69 16.16 2.99
N ALA A 152 -0.49 16.21 3.59
CA ALA A 152 -1.00 15.12 4.44
C ALA A 152 -1.59 13.93 3.66
N ASP A 153 -2.02 14.12 2.41
CA ASP A 153 -2.75 13.13 1.60
C ASP A 153 -2.40 13.31 0.12
N PHE A 154 -2.21 12.22 -0.58
CA PHE A 154 -1.85 12.19 -2.01
C PHE A 154 -3.07 12.03 -2.93
N ALA A 155 -4.25 12.39 -2.44
CA ALA A 155 -5.52 12.32 -3.17
C ALA A 155 -5.82 10.92 -3.76
N GLY A 156 -5.51 9.87 -3.01
CA GLY A 156 -5.72 8.48 -3.40
C GLY A 156 -4.61 7.90 -4.30
N ALA A 157 -3.54 8.62 -4.57
CA ALA A 157 -2.41 8.11 -5.30
C ALA A 157 -1.43 7.35 -4.39
N TYR A 158 -1.07 6.14 -4.77
CA TYR A 158 0.02 5.41 -4.15
C TYR A 158 1.36 6.00 -4.60
N VAL A 159 2.20 6.34 -3.63
CA VAL A 159 3.55 6.86 -3.87
C VAL A 159 4.56 5.86 -3.33
N GLU A 160 5.51 5.48 -4.18
CA GLU A 160 6.48 4.43 -3.87
C GLU A 160 7.63 4.95 -3.00
N ARG A 161 8.06 4.10 -2.09
CA ARG A 161 9.25 4.26 -1.25
C ARG A 161 10.00 2.94 -1.15
N ALA A 162 11.25 3.01 -0.73
CA ALA A 162 12.03 1.81 -0.45
C ALA A 162 12.88 1.98 0.81
N ILE A 163 13.03 0.90 1.56
CA ILE A 163 13.98 0.80 2.67
C ILE A 163 14.89 -0.39 2.40
N ARG A 164 16.21 -0.13 2.34
CA ARG A 164 17.22 -1.17 2.13
C ARG A 164 17.40 -2.02 3.37
N LEU A 165 17.54 -3.32 3.17
CA LEU A 165 17.69 -4.33 4.21
C LEU A 165 19.09 -4.96 4.14
N ASP A 166 19.65 -5.31 5.29
CA ASP A 166 20.96 -5.95 5.38
C ASP A 166 20.88 -7.46 5.03
N THR A 167 19.71 -8.08 5.20
CA THR A 167 19.46 -9.48 4.92
C THR A 167 18.15 -9.68 4.14
N ALA A 168 18.05 -10.79 3.39
CA ALA A 168 16.80 -11.18 2.74
C ALA A 168 15.76 -11.56 3.81
N PRO A 169 14.62 -10.88 3.89
CA PRO A 169 13.54 -11.35 4.74
C PRO A 169 12.78 -12.48 4.06
N ASP A 170 12.07 -13.30 4.84
CA ASP A 170 11.04 -14.17 4.30
C ASP A 170 9.78 -13.35 4.03
N PRO A 171 9.33 -13.20 2.77
CA PRO A 171 8.16 -12.38 2.45
C PRO A 171 6.85 -12.88 3.10
N ALA A 172 6.77 -14.16 3.47
CA ALA A 172 5.61 -14.70 4.17
C ALA A 172 5.50 -14.21 5.61
N HIS A 173 6.64 -13.85 6.22
CA HIS A 173 6.74 -13.44 7.63
C HIS A 173 7.15 -11.98 7.80
N ALA A 174 7.43 -11.25 6.72
CA ALA A 174 7.84 -9.86 6.75
C ALA A 174 6.78 -8.94 6.15
N THR A 175 6.71 -7.72 6.66
CA THR A 175 5.82 -6.69 6.12
C THR A 175 6.37 -5.29 6.36
N VAL A 176 5.79 -4.29 5.70
CA VAL A 176 5.99 -2.88 6.03
C VAL A 176 4.78 -2.38 6.81
N VAL A 177 5.05 -1.60 7.83
CA VAL A 177 4.02 -0.97 8.67
C VAL A 177 4.25 0.54 8.79
N TRP A 178 3.17 1.28 9.04
CA TRP A 178 3.25 2.60 9.62
C TRP A 178 2.60 2.60 11.00
N VAL A 179 2.97 3.56 11.84
CA VAL A 179 2.53 3.68 13.23
C VAL A 179 1.70 4.94 13.39
N ASP A 180 0.48 4.81 13.90
CA ASP A 180 -0.39 5.96 14.17
C ASP A 180 -0.07 6.64 15.51
N GLU A 181 -0.79 7.73 15.81
CA GLU A 181 -0.61 8.51 17.05
C GLU A 181 -0.96 7.72 18.32
N GLU A 182 -1.76 6.65 18.20
CA GLU A 182 -2.11 5.72 19.28
C GLU A 182 -1.16 4.51 19.36
N GLU A 183 -0.03 4.54 18.65
CA GLU A 183 0.97 3.46 18.57
C GLU A 183 0.41 2.13 17.99
N ARG A 184 -0.61 2.19 17.14
CA ARG A 184 -1.11 1.02 16.42
C ARG A 184 -0.34 0.84 15.12
N LEU A 185 -0.07 -0.43 14.80
CA LEU A 185 0.60 -0.82 13.57
C LEU A 185 -0.43 -1.03 12.46
N HIS A 186 -0.14 -0.48 11.29
CA HIS A 186 -0.98 -0.61 10.10
C HIS A 186 -0.17 -1.15 8.93
N PHE A 187 -0.76 -2.09 8.19
CA PHE A 187 -0.17 -2.65 6.98
C PHE A 187 0.06 -1.59 5.90
N VAL A 188 1.17 -1.74 5.19
CA VAL A 188 1.48 -0.97 3.99
C VAL A 188 1.73 -1.94 2.84
N PRO A 189 1.08 -1.76 1.67
CA PRO A 189 1.38 -2.52 0.46
C PRO A 189 2.87 -2.53 0.13
N ALA A 190 3.49 -3.71 0.15
CA ALA A 190 4.93 -3.86 0.02
C ALA A 190 5.34 -5.18 -0.62
N VAL A 191 6.43 -5.13 -1.38
CA VAL A 191 7.12 -6.29 -1.94
C VAL A 191 8.61 -6.24 -1.58
N PHE A 192 9.23 -7.39 -1.43
CA PHE A 192 10.65 -7.51 -1.13
C PHE A 192 11.43 -7.82 -2.39
N ARG A 193 12.37 -6.94 -2.74
CA ARG A 193 13.20 -7.05 -3.94
C ARG A 193 14.65 -7.32 -3.53
N GLY A 194 15.30 -8.25 -4.20
CA GLY A 194 16.72 -8.51 -4.06
C GLY A 194 17.40 -8.41 -5.41
N ASP A 195 18.60 -7.85 -5.44
CA ASP A 195 19.46 -7.97 -6.61
C ASP A 195 20.48 -9.12 -6.39
N THR A 196 21.21 -9.45 -7.45
CA THR A 196 22.25 -10.50 -7.43
C THR A 196 23.49 -10.09 -6.62
N SER A 197 23.54 -8.84 -6.10
CA SER A 197 24.66 -8.26 -5.36
C SER A 197 24.49 -8.27 -3.85
N SER A 198 23.47 -8.95 -3.32
CA SER A 198 23.13 -9.04 -1.90
C SER A 198 22.51 -7.78 -1.31
N ALA A 199 21.98 -6.87 -2.13
CA ALA A 199 21.19 -5.74 -1.69
C ALA A 199 19.71 -6.10 -1.72
N TYR A 200 19.06 -6.09 -0.57
CA TYR A 200 17.61 -6.30 -0.44
C TYR A 200 16.93 -4.99 -0.10
N ALA A 201 15.69 -4.84 -0.53
CA ALA A 201 14.87 -3.68 -0.19
C ALA A 201 13.40 -4.08 -0.02
N ALA A 202 12.77 -3.50 0.99
CA ALA A 202 11.32 -3.43 1.05
C ALA A 202 10.89 -2.24 0.18
N VAL A 203 10.21 -2.53 -0.94
CA VAL A 203 9.61 -1.52 -1.83
C VAL A 203 8.13 -1.46 -1.51
N PHE A 204 7.65 -0.30 -1.12
CA PHE A 204 6.29 -0.14 -0.64
C PHE A 204 5.62 1.12 -1.17
N SER A 205 4.30 1.08 -1.23
CA SER A 205 3.48 2.17 -1.75
C SER A 205 2.47 2.62 -0.71
N ALA A 206 2.45 3.92 -0.42
CA ALA A 206 1.56 4.48 0.59
C ALA A 206 0.81 5.72 0.08
N LEU A 207 -0.34 5.99 0.69
CA LEU A 207 -1.28 7.06 0.34
C LEU A 207 -1.01 8.38 1.08
N HIS A 208 -0.09 8.36 2.04
CA HIS A 208 0.29 9.51 2.87
C HIS A 208 1.75 9.39 3.31
N ASP A 209 2.29 10.45 3.87
CA ASP A 209 3.57 10.42 4.57
C ASP A 209 3.41 10.01 6.02
N SER A 210 4.37 9.28 6.53
CA SER A 210 4.42 8.81 7.91
C SER A 210 5.81 8.25 8.23
N ARG A 211 5.93 7.68 9.43
CA ARG A 211 7.02 6.79 9.84
C ARG A 211 6.72 5.38 9.38
N TYR A 212 7.59 4.81 8.57
CA TYR A 212 7.49 3.45 8.06
C TYR A 212 8.61 2.58 8.59
N ALA A 213 8.30 1.31 8.84
CA ALA A 213 9.28 0.33 9.29
C ALA A 213 9.05 -1.03 8.63
N VAL A 214 10.13 -1.80 8.53
CA VAL A 214 10.07 -3.19 8.10
C VAL A 214 10.09 -4.09 9.32
N VAL A 215 9.10 -4.95 9.43
CA VAL A 215 8.89 -5.80 10.61
C VAL A 215 8.65 -7.25 10.21
N GLY A 216 8.90 -8.17 11.13
CA GLY A 216 8.65 -9.60 10.96
C GLY A 216 7.85 -10.18 12.11
N THR A 217 7.07 -11.22 11.80
CA THR A 217 6.34 -12.02 12.79
C THR A 217 6.00 -13.39 12.23
N ASP A 218 5.59 -14.29 13.11
CA ASP A 218 5.18 -15.66 12.77
C ASP A 218 3.88 -16.00 13.51
N HIS A 219 2.75 -15.59 12.92
CA HIS A 219 1.42 -15.90 13.44
C HIS A 219 0.93 -17.23 12.89
N ALA A 220 0.47 -18.11 13.78
CA ALA A 220 -0.19 -19.36 13.44
C ALA A 220 -1.53 -19.46 14.17
N PHE A 221 -2.51 -20.11 13.55
CA PHE A 221 -3.81 -20.38 14.12
C PHE A 221 -4.02 -21.87 14.34
N ALA A 222 -4.44 -22.26 15.53
CA ALA A 222 -4.55 -23.66 15.91
C ALA A 222 -5.56 -24.46 15.05
N ASP A 223 -6.60 -23.80 14.56
CA ASP A 223 -7.68 -24.38 13.75
C ASP A 223 -7.41 -24.38 12.24
N LEU A 224 -6.24 -23.88 11.81
CA LEU A 224 -5.83 -23.90 10.40
C LEU A 224 -4.93 -25.08 10.04
N ALA A 225 -4.42 -25.83 11.00
CA ALA A 225 -3.47 -26.91 10.73
C ALA A 225 -4.02 -27.94 9.71
N GLY A 226 -3.40 -27.96 8.52
CA GLY A 226 -3.82 -28.79 7.38
C GLY A 226 -5.05 -28.28 6.62
N HIS A 227 -5.54 -27.10 6.93
CA HIS A 227 -6.62 -26.47 6.17
C HIS A 227 -6.10 -25.92 4.84
N TRP A 228 -6.89 -26.01 3.76
CA TRP A 228 -6.49 -25.61 2.42
C TRP A 228 -6.09 -24.12 2.28
N ALA A 229 -6.55 -23.26 3.19
CA ALA A 229 -6.26 -21.83 3.21
C ALA A 229 -5.21 -21.42 4.26
N GLU A 230 -4.58 -22.39 4.96
CA GLU A 230 -3.62 -22.13 6.04
C GLU A 230 -2.56 -21.09 5.64
N ALA A 231 -1.80 -21.37 4.58
CA ALA A 231 -0.73 -20.48 4.13
C ALA A 231 -1.21 -19.07 3.74
N ASP A 232 -2.37 -18.95 3.08
CA ASP A 232 -2.91 -17.65 2.65
C ASP A 232 -3.41 -16.83 3.85
N VAL A 233 -4.01 -17.48 4.85
CA VAL A 233 -4.52 -16.81 6.06
C VAL A 233 -3.36 -16.34 6.94
N GLU A 234 -2.38 -17.21 7.22
CA GLU A 234 -1.22 -16.89 8.05
C GLU A 234 -0.38 -15.78 7.43
N LEU A 235 -0.17 -15.82 6.10
CA LEU A 235 0.50 -14.74 5.36
C LEU A 235 -0.22 -13.39 5.58
N LEU A 236 -1.55 -13.34 5.46
CA LEU A 236 -2.30 -12.11 5.64
C LEU A 236 -2.40 -11.67 7.10
N ALA A 237 -2.36 -12.59 8.05
CA ALA A 237 -2.27 -12.28 9.47
C ALA A 237 -0.90 -11.68 9.83
N ASN A 238 0.18 -12.24 9.30
CA ASN A 238 1.54 -11.69 9.42
C ASN A 238 1.66 -10.28 8.83
N LYS A 239 0.74 -9.89 7.97
CA LYS A 239 0.64 -8.54 7.38
C LYS A 239 -0.42 -7.65 8.06
N LEU A 240 -0.94 -8.01 9.24
CA LEU A 240 -1.94 -7.23 9.97
C LEU A 240 -3.25 -6.99 9.20
N ILE A 241 -3.52 -7.77 8.17
CA ILE A 241 -4.75 -7.66 7.36
C ILE A 241 -5.89 -8.45 7.99
N LEU A 242 -5.57 -9.62 8.55
CA LEU A 242 -6.53 -10.53 9.17
C LEU A 242 -6.27 -10.69 10.66
N ASP A 243 -7.34 -10.66 11.43
CA ASP A 243 -7.34 -10.97 12.85
C ASP A 243 -8.02 -12.31 13.12
N GLY A 244 -7.57 -13.02 14.16
CA GLY A 244 -8.28 -14.17 14.71
C GLY A 244 -9.58 -13.75 15.43
N LYS A 245 -10.35 -14.75 15.84
CA LYS A 245 -11.57 -14.56 16.68
C LYS A 245 -11.28 -14.44 18.18
N GLY A 246 -9.99 -14.47 18.58
CA GLY A 246 -9.51 -14.64 19.95
C GLY A 246 -9.12 -16.10 20.20
N ASP A 247 -8.55 -16.36 21.38
CA ASP A 247 -8.11 -17.72 21.82
C ASP A 247 -7.20 -18.49 20.83
N GLY A 248 -6.58 -17.82 19.86
CA GLY A 248 -5.69 -18.45 18.88
C GLY A 248 -6.42 -19.14 17.72
N ALA A 249 -7.72 -18.93 17.54
CA ALA A 249 -8.51 -19.47 16.44
C ALA A 249 -8.79 -18.42 15.37
N PHE A 250 -8.85 -18.85 14.10
CA PHE A 250 -9.26 -18.04 12.96
C PHE A 250 -10.72 -18.24 12.56
N ASP A 251 -11.30 -19.43 12.77
CA ASP A 251 -12.62 -19.86 12.32
C ASP A 251 -12.76 -19.83 10.78
N PRO A 252 -11.98 -20.64 10.04
CA PRO A 252 -11.88 -20.59 8.58
C PRO A 252 -13.19 -20.83 7.85
N ASP A 253 -14.05 -21.69 8.37
CA ASP A 253 -15.35 -22.03 7.78
C ASP A 253 -16.49 -21.11 8.25
N GLY A 254 -16.22 -20.22 9.21
CA GLY A 254 -17.17 -19.22 9.68
C GLY A 254 -17.53 -18.22 8.58
N SER A 255 -18.78 -17.79 8.55
CA SER A 255 -19.24 -16.78 7.61
C SER A 255 -18.70 -15.40 7.96
N VAL A 256 -18.48 -14.56 6.94
CA VAL A 256 -18.01 -13.17 7.08
C VAL A 256 -19.18 -12.21 6.98
N THR A 257 -19.22 -11.24 7.89
CA THR A 257 -20.14 -10.12 7.79
C THR A 257 -19.64 -9.07 6.80
N ARG A 258 -20.55 -8.21 6.34
CA ARG A 258 -20.22 -7.10 5.43
C ARG A 258 -19.23 -6.11 6.06
N ALA A 259 -19.36 -5.84 7.37
CA ALA A 259 -18.41 -5.01 8.11
C ALA A 259 -17.02 -5.64 8.20
N GLU A 260 -16.95 -6.94 8.55
CA GLU A 260 -15.67 -7.65 8.61
C GLU A 260 -14.94 -7.63 7.26
N PHE A 261 -15.67 -7.88 6.15
CA PHE A 261 -15.05 -7.86 4.83
C PHE A 261 -14.60 -6.46 4.41
N ALA A 262 -15.40 -5.41 4.69
CA ALA A 262 -15.01 -4.03 4.44
C ALA A 262 -13.74 -3.63 5.21
N ALA A 263 -13.63 -4.06 6.48
CA ALA A 263 -12.44 -3.82 7.28
C ALA A 263 -11.20 -4.55 6.75
N MET A 264 -11.34 -5.84 6.42
CA MET A 264 -10.26 -6.62 5.80
C MET A 264 -9.77 -5.96 4.50
N LEU A 265 -10.70 -5.51 3.65
CA LEU A 265 -10.38 -4.88 2.38
C LEU A 265 -9.71 -3.51 2.57
N ALA A 266 -10.20 -2.67 3.47
CA ALA A 266 -9.59 -1.38 3.78
C ALA A 266 -8.15 -1.54 4.28
N ARG A 267 -7.92 -2.46 5.24
CA ARG A 267 -6.59 -2.79 5.76
C ARG A 267 -5.67 -3.32 4.67
N SER A 268 -6.16 -4.20 3.80
CA SER A 268 -5.38 -4.79 2.72
C SER A 268 -4.85 -3.77 1.71
N LEU A 269 -5.50 -2.62 1.60
CA LEU A 269 -5.09 -1.50 0.75
C LEU A 269 -4.30 -0.42 1.52
N GLY A 270 -3.97 -0.63 2.78
CA GLY A 270 -3.27 0.35 3.61
C GLY A 270 -4.08 1.62 3.87
N LEU A 271 -5.42 1.55 3.83
CA LEU A 271 -6.29 2.68 4.13
C LEU A 271 -6.32 2.92 5.64
N ALA A 272 -5.99 4.14 6.04
CA ALA A 272 -6.13 4.54 7.44
C ALA A 272 -7.61 4.60 7.83
N ALA A 273 -7.94 4.08 9.02
CA ALA A 273 -9.26 4.23 9.61
C ALA A 273 -9.60 5.73 9.73
N ARG A 274 -10.81 6.09 9.33
CA ARG A 274 -11.25 7.50 9.33
C ARG A 274 -12.32 7.73 10.38
N PRO A 275 -12.29 8.88 11.09
CA PRO A 275 -13.43 9.29 11.91
C PRO A 275 -14.71 9.27 11.09
N ALA A 276 -15.86 9.01 11.72
CA ALA A 276 -17.15 8.95 11.04
C ALA A 276 -17.50 10.29 10.37
N VAL A 277 -17.12 10.44 9.11
CA VAL A 277 -17.54 11.55 8.22
C VAL A 277 -18.91 11.23 7.62
N ILE A 278 -19.18 9.94 7.39
CA ILE A 278 -20.46 9.42 6.89
C ILE A 278 -21.16 8.76 8.07
N ALA A 279 -22.30 9.33 8.48
CA ALA A 279 -23.10 8.76 9.55
C ALA A 279 -24.07 7.72 8.93
N PHE A 280 -23.76 6.45 9.08
CA PHE A 280 -24.73 5.38 8.84
C PHE A 280 -25.66 5.23 10.03
N SER A 281 -26.95 5.07 9.79
CA SER A 281 -27.93 4.95 10.86
C SER A 281 -27.79 3.66 11.67
N ASP A 282 -27.11 2.66 11.12
CA ASP A 282 -26.91 1.33 11.67
C ASP A 282 -25.45 0.96 12.00
N VAL A 283 -24.53 1.93 11.92
CA VAL A 283 -23.12 1.76 12.34
C VAL A 283 -22.84 2.64 13.55
N PRO A 284 -22.76 2.05 14.75
CA PRO A 284 -22.38 2.79 15.96
C PRO A 284 -20.98 3.40 15.80
N SER A 285 -20.80 4.65 16.21
CA SER A 285 -19.52 5.36 16.07
C SER A 285 -18.38 4.76 16.89
N ASP A 286 -18.71 4.00 17.94
CA ASP A 286 -17.79 3.28 18.81
C ASP A 286 -17.57 1.81 18.40
N ALA A 287 -18.23 1.35 17.33
CA ALA A 287 -17.99 0.02 16.81
C ALA A 287 -16.55 -0.09 16.23
N TRP A 288 -15.88 -1.21 16.50
CA TRP A 288 -14.50 -1.44 16.08
C TRP A 288 -14.27 -1.29 14.57
N TYR A 289 -15.32 -1.55 13.78
CA TYR A 289 -15.29 -1.48 12.30
C TYR A 289 -15.71 -0.11 11.75
N ALA A 290 -16.12 0.83 12.60
CA ALA A 290 -16.70 2.10 12.12
C ALA A 290 -15.69 2.91 11.30
N GLY A 291 -14.45 2.99 11.75
CA GLY A 291 -13.36 3.70 11.05
C GLY A 291 -13.00 3.07 9.72
N GLU A 292 -12.92 1.74 9.66
CA GLU A 292 -12.62 0.98 8.45
C GLU A 292 -13.77 1.04 7.43
N ILE A 293 -15.03 0.97 7.87
CA ILE A 293 -16.18 1.18 6.99
C ILE A 293 -16.12 2.57 6.37
N ASN A 294 -15.86 3.61 7.18
CA ASN A 294 -15.73 4.97 6.66
C ASN A 294 -14.58 5.11 5.66
N ALA A 295 -13.44 4.46 5.92
CA ALA A 295 -12.31 4.43 4.99
C ALA A 295 -12.69 3.73 3.68
N ALA A 296 -13.33 2.56 3.76
CA ALA A 296 -13.76 1.78 2.59
C ALA A 296 -14.78 2.53 1.72
N VAL A 297 -15.77 3.18 2.34
CA VAL A 297 -16.80 3.95 1.61
C VAL A 297 -16.21 5.22 1.00
N HIS A 298 -15.34 5.93 1.75
CA HIS A 298 -14.65 7.11 1.23
C HIS A 298 -13.76 6.80 0.03
N ALA A 299 -13.12 5.64 0.03
CA ALA A 299 -12.30 5.14 -1.09
C ALA A 299 -13.15 4.54 -2.24
N GLY A 300 -14.48 4.51 -2.13
CA GLY A 300 -15.37 3.95 -3.14
C GLY A 300 -15.35 2.42 -3.22
N LEU A 301 -14.85 1.73 -2.19
CA LEU A 301 -14.79 0.26 -2.17
C LEU A 301 -16.15 -0.37 -1.87
N ALA A 302 -16.97 0.31 -1.08
CA ALA A 302 -18.30 -0.09 -0.71
C ALA A 302 -19.27 1.09 -0.80
N GLU A 303 -20.52 0.81 -1.09
CA GLU A 303 -21.59 1.81 -1.15
C GLU A 303 -22.57 1.59 0.00
N CYS A 304 -23.19 2.69 0.45
CA CYS A 304 -24.34 2.63 1.32
C CYS A 304 -25.61 2.25 0.55
N TYR A 305 -26.62 1.73 1.25
CA TYR A 305 -27.93 1.53 0.69
C TYR A 305 -28.69 2.87 0.59
N GLU A 306 -29.73 2.89 -0.25
CA GLU A 306 -30.53 4.12 -0.52
C GLU A 306 -31.16 4.71 0.76
N ASP A 307 -31.38 3.88 1.78
CA ASP A 307 -31.93 4.29 3.08
C ASP A 307 -30.88 4.82 4.08
N GLY A 308 -29.61 4.94 3.67
CA GLY A 308 -28.51 5.43 4.51
C GLY A 308 -27.97 4.39 5.49
N THR A 309 -28.27 3.10 5.29
CA THR A 309 -27.71 2.00 6.06
C THR A 309 -26.50 1.36 5.39
N PHE A 310 -25.68 0.64 6.17
CA PHE A 310 -24.57 -0.17 5.69
C PHE A 310 -24.81 -1.68 5.81
N TRP A 311 -25.67 -2.10 6.73
CA TRP A 311 -25.94 -3.48 7.15
C TRP A 311 -24.68 -4.23 7.60
N PRO A 312 -24.01 -3.71 8.64
CA PRO A 312 -22.69 -4.22 9.07
C PRO A 312 -22.73 -5.68 9.54
N GLY A 313 -23.83 -6.13 10.14
CA GLY A 313 -24.00 -7.48 10.66
C GLY A 313 -24.48 -8.52 9.63
N ASP A 314 -24.85 -8.09 8.41
CA ASP A 314 -25.32 -9.01 7.39
C ASP A 314 -24.17 -9.84 6.82
N LEU A 315 -24.42 -11.13 6.56
CA LEU A 315 -23.44 -12.00 5.92
C LEU A 315 -23.25 -11.57 4.46
N ILE A 316 -21.98 -11.33 4.09
CA ILE A 316 -21.66 -10.90 2.73
C ILE A 316 -21.83 -12.03 1.74
N THR A 317 -22.50 -11.76 0.61
CA THR A 317 -22.59 -12.71 -0.48
C THR A 317 -21.37 -12.65 -1.41
N ARG A 318 -21.11 -13.71 -2.15
CA ARG A 318 -19.98 -13.77 -3.09
C ARG A 318 -20.08 -12.70 -4.20
N GLU A 319 -21.30 -12.36 -4.66
CA GLU A 319 -21.48 -11.27 -5.62
C GLU A 319 -21.21 -9.88 -5.03
N GLN A 320 -21.61 -9.64 -3.77
CA GLN A 320 -21.29 -8.38 -3.07
C GLN A 320 -19.79 -8.24 -2.85
N MET A 321 -19.14 -9.33 -2.41
CA MET A 321 -17.68 -9.37 -2.24
C MET A 321 -16.96 -9.10 -3.57
N ALA A 322 -17.42 -9.69 -4.67
CA ALA A 322 -16.83 -9.47 -5.99
C ALA A 322 -16.88 -8.00 -6.40
N VAL A 323 -17.97 -7.29 -6.14
CA VAL A 323 -18.04 -5.85 -6.44
C VAL A 323 -17.03 -5.05 -5.62
N MET A 324 -16.91 -5.31 -4.32
CA MET A 324 -15.95 -4.63 -3.47
C MET A 324 -14.50 -4.91 -3.90
N LEU A 325 -14.18 -6.15 -4.27
CA LEU A 325 -12.86 -6.51 -4.81
C LEU A 325 -12.56 -5.83 -6.15
N ALA A 326 -13.56 -5.72 -7.04
CA ALA A 326 -13.39 -5.03 -8.31
C ALA A 326 -13.15 -3.52 -8.13
N HIS A 327 -13.86 -2.88 -7.19
CA HIS A 327 -13.62 -1.49 -6.83
C HIS A 327 -12.20 -1.29 -6.25
N ALA A 328 -11.73 -2.22 -5.40
CA ALA A 328 -10.38 -2.21 -4.87
C ALA A 328 -9.31 -2.33 -5.98
N ALA A 329 -9.52 -3.25 -6.92
CA ALA A 329 -8.64 -3.37 -8.07
C ALA A 329 -8.64 -2.09 -8.92
N GLN A 330 -9.80 -1.46 -9.14
CA GLN A 330 -9.92 -0.22 -9.89
C GLN A 330 -9.20 0.95 -9.21
N LEU A 331 -9.27 1.05 -7.89
CA LEU A 331 -8.57 2.08 -7.11
C LEU A 331 -7.04 1.96 -7.28
N ALA A 332 -6.52 0.73 -7.34
CA ALA A 332 -5.09 0.46 -7.25
C ALA A 332 -4.41 0.12 -8.60
N GLY A 333 -5.11 0.18 -9.72
CA GLY A 333 -4.47 -0.08 -11.03
C GLY A 333 -5.41 -0.58 -12.12
N GLY A 334 -6.62 -1.00 -11.75
CA GLY A 334 -7.64 -1.48 -12.66
C GLY A 334 -7.61 -2.99 -12.92
N LEU A 335 -8.68 -3.47 -13.51
CA LEU A 335 -8.84 -4.84 -14.00
C LEU A 335 -8.54 -4.89 -15.51
N PRO A 336 -8.15 -6.05 -16.05
CA PRO A 336 -8.01 -6.22 -17.49
C PRO A 336 -9.35 -6.06 -18.18
N ALA A 337 -9.31 -5.86 -19.50
CA ALA A 337 -10.52 -5.85 -20.32
C ALA A 337 -11.33 -7.14 -20.12
N VAL A 338 -12.63 -7.00 -19.96
CA VAL A 338 -13.53 -8.12 -19.67
C VAL A 338 -13.61 -9.07 -20.87
N GLU A 339 -13.35 -10.34 -20.65
CA GLU A 339 -13.65 -11.38 -21.63
C GLU A 339 -15.16 -11.63 -21.66
N SER A 340 -15.78 -11.41 -22.81
CA SER A 340 -17.25 -11.52 -22.99
C SER A 340 -17.84 -12.89 -22.64
N GLU A 341 -17.02 -13.94 -22.57
CA GLU A 341 -17.44 -15.31 -22.30
C GLU A 341 -17.13 -15.79 -20.88
N ALA A 342 -16.54 -14.95 -20.04
CA ALA A 342 -16.07 -15.36 -18.70
C ALA A 342 -17.19 -15.97 -17.83
N LEU A 343 -18.41 -15.43 -17.91
CA LEU A 343 -19.58 -15.94 -17.18
C LEU A 343 -20.21 -17.18 -17.83
N GLY A 344 -20.14 -17.32 -19.16
CA GLY A 344 -20.84 -18.36 -19.90
C GLY A 344 -20.45 -19.80 -19.55
N ARG A 345 -19.30 -19.99 -18.89
CA ARG A 345 -18.84 -21.30 -18.42
C ARG A 345 -19.53 -21.80 -17.15
N PHE A 346 -20.31 -20.94 -16.47
CA PHE A 346 -20.95 -21.26 -15.20
C PHE A 346 -22.44 -21.51 -15.36
N ARG A 347 -22.93 -22.59 -14.75
CA ARG A 347 -24.31 -23.06 -14.89
C ARG A 347 -25.34 -22.14 -14.27
N ASP A 348 -24.96 -21.42 -13.25
CA ASP A 348 -25.77 -20.51 -12.43
C ASP A 348 -25.51 -19.02 -12.68
N ALA A 349 -24.79 -18.70 -13.76
CA ALA A 349 -24.51 -17.32 -14.15
C ALA A 349 -25.79 -16.44 -14.27
N SER A 350 -26.91 -17.03 -14.66
CA SER A 350 -28.20 -16.32 -14.76
C SER A 350 -28.79 -15.88 -13.39
N THR A 351 -28.25 -16.38 -12.28
CA THR A 351 -28.67 -15.97 -10.93
C THR A 351 -27.89 -14.78 -10.41
N LEU A 352 -26.81 -14.39 -11.10
CA LEU A 352 -26.00 -13.22 -10.78
C LEU A 352 -26.84 -11.94 -10.95
N ALA A 353 -26.72 -11.03 -10.00
CA ALA A 353 -27.39 -9.74 -10.12
C ALA A 353 -26.71 -8.90 -11.22
N ARG A 354 -27.49 -8.13 -11.96
CA ARG A 354 -27.01 -7.33 -13.10
C ARG A 354 -25.87 -6.36 -12.72
N TRP A 355 -25.96 -5.77 -11.53
CA TRP A 355 -24.93 -4.85 -11.02
C TRP A 355 -23.60 -5.55 -10.71
N ALA A 356 -23.60 -6.88 -10.56
CA ALA A 356 -22.39 -7.67 -10.28
C ALA A 356 -21.82 -8.36 -11.54
N GLU A 357 -22.48 -8.27 -12.71
CA GLU A 357 -22.04 -8.98 -13.93
C GLU A 357 -20.67 -8.50 -14.42
N GLU A 358 -20.47 -7.20 -14.56
CA GLU A 358 -19.21 -6.61 -15.02
C GLU A 358 -18.08 -6.82 -14.01
N PRO A 359 -18.25 -6.48 -12.69
CA PRO A 359 -17.25 -6.78 -11.67
C PRO A 359 -16.85 -8.26 -11.62
N MET A 360 -17.81 -9.16 -11.61
CA MET A 360 -17.55 -10.61 -11.56
C MET A 360 -16.78 -11.07 -12.80
N SER A 361 -17.16 -10.60 -13.99
CA SER A 361 -16.47 -10.94 -15.25
C SER A 361 -15.02 -10.46 -15.26
N GLY A 362 -14.77 -9.23 -14.79
CA GLY A 362 -13.43 -8.67 -14.67
C GLY A 362 -12.53 -9.50 -13.74
N LEU A 363 -13.06 -9.85 -12.56
CA LEU A 363 -12.33 -10.67 -11.58
C LEU A 363 -12.08 -12.11 -12.07
N LEU A 364 -13.03 -12.69 -12.81
CA LEU A 364 -12.85 -14.00 -13.44
C LEU A 364 -11.78 -13.97 -14.53
N SER A 365 -11.78 -12.92 -15.36
CA SER A 365 -10.79 -12.71 -16.42
C SER A 365 -9.37 -12.50 -15.84
N ALA A 366 -9.28 -11.83 -14.69
CA ALA A 366 -8.03 -11.64 -13.94
C ALA A 366 -7.60 -12.88 -13.13
N GLY A 367 -8.44 -13.93 -13.03
CA GLY A 367 -8.16 -15.11 -12.22
C GLY A 367 -8.29 -14.91 -10.71
N LEU A 368 -8.83 -13.77 -10.28
CA LEU A 368 -8.95 -13.39 -8.86
C LEU A 368 -10.08 -14.15 -8.15
N ILE A 369 -11.16 -14.43 -8.87
CA ILE A 369 -12.26 -15.27 -8.41
C ILE A 369 -12.32 -16.54 -9.27
N GLN A 370 -12.66 -17.63 -8.62
CA GLN A 370 -12.92 -18.92 -9.25
C GLN A 370 -14.31 -19.40 -8.88
N GLY A 371 -14.87 -20.29 -9.71
CA GLY A 371 -16.10 -20.99 -9.37
C GLY A 371 -15.91 -21.92 -8.17
N VAL A 372 -17.03 -22.35 -7.63
CA VAL A 372 -17.12 -23.45 -6.68
C VAL A 372 -17.33 -24.77 -7.41
N ASP A 373 -17.45 -25.87 -6.69
CA ASP A 373 -17.63 -27.20 -7.24
C ASP A 373 -18.75 -27.30 -8.29
N GLY A 374 -18.51 -28.16 -9.29
CA GLY A 374 -19.50 -28.44 -10.33
C GLY A 374 -19.73 -27.36 -11.38
N GLY A 375 -18.86 -26.34 -11.45
CA GLY A 375 -18.95 -25.25 -12.43
C GLY A 375 -20.02 -24.22 -12.08
N HIS A 376 -20.16 -23.90 -10.81
CA HIS A 376 -21.04 -22.85 -10.30
C HIS A 376 -20.23 -21.65 -9.79
N LEU A 377 -20.81 -20.44 -9.91
CA LEU A 377 -20.32 -19.22 -9.27
C LEU A 377 -20.79 -19.08 -7.83
N ALA A 378 -21.98 -19.60 -7.56
CA ALA A 378 -22.72 -19.46 -6.30
C ALA A 378 -22.83 -17.99 -5.83
N PRO A 379 -23.35 -17.06 -6.65
CA PRO A 379 -23.28 -15.62 -6.36
C PRO A 379 -24.04 -15.21 -5.10
N LYS A 380 -25.12 -15.91 -4.77
CA LYS A 380 -25.96 -15.65 -3.59
C LYS A 380 -25.50 -16.39 -2.34
N ALA A 381 -24.54 -17.28 -2.44
CA ALA A 381 -23.96 -17.94 -1.27
C ALA A 381 -23.15 -16.96 -0.45
N THR A 382 -23.17 -17.12 0.88
CA THR A 382 -22.31 -16.36 1.79
C THR A 382 -20.85 -16.85 1.67
N ALA A 383 -19.93 -15.95 1.84
CA ALA A 383 -18.50 -16.27 1.83
C ALA A 383 -18.03 -16.71 3.21
N THR A 384 -17.08 -17.65 3.24
CA THR A 384 -16.38 -17.99 4.49
C THR A 384 -15.17 -17.08 4.72
N ARG A 385 -14.65 -17.05 5.94
CA ARG A 385 -13.44 -16.30 6.30
C ARG A 385 -12.24 -16.76 5.47
N ALA A 386 -12.06 -18.07 5.31
CA ALA A 386 -11.01 -18.64 4.45
C ALA A 386 -11.16 -18.22 2.99
N GLN A 387 -12.36 -18.26 2.42
CA GLN A 387 -12.61 -17.81 1.05
C GLN A 387 -12.30 -16.33 0.88
N SER A 388 -12.67 -15.49 1.85
CA SER A 388 -12.37 -14.05 1.84
C SER A 388 -10.86 -13.80 1.88
N ALA A 389 -10.13 -14.51 2.75
CA ALA A 389 -8.68 -14.41 2.84
C ALA A 389 -7.98 -14.74 1.51
N VAL A 390 -8.33 -15.88 0.91
CA VAL A 390 -7.72 -16.31 -0.38
C VAL A 390 -8.03 -15.32 -1.51
N MET A 391 -9.23 -14.75 -1.55
CA MET A 391 -9.57 -13.73 -2.57
C MET A 391 -8.78 -12.43 -2.34
N LEU A 392 -8.64 -11.98 -1.08
CA LEU A 392 -7.81 -10.82 -0.73
C LEU A 392 -6.33 -11.06 -1.09
N ARG A 393 -5.77 -12.21 -0.74
CA ARG A 393 -4.40 -12.56 -1.09
C ARG A 393 -4.16 -12.53 -2.60
N ARG A 394 -5.09 -13.09 -3.39
CA ARG A 394 -5.02 -13.04 -4.86
C ARG A 394 -5.08 -11.61 -5.39
N LEU A 395 -5.97 -10.79 -4.86
CA LEU A 395 -6.07 -9.37 -5.21
C LEU A 395 -4.75 -8.65 -4.94
N LEU A 396 -4.18 -8.81 -3.74
CA LEU A 396 -2.94 -8.14 -3.35
C LEU A 396 -1.74 -8.57 -4.21
N ALA A 397 -1.63 -9.86 -4.52
CA ALA A 397 -0.60 -10.37 -5.44
C ALA A 397 -0.79 -9.82 -6.87
N TYR A 398 -2.04 -9.74 -7.36
CA TYR A 398 -2.36 -9.13 -8.65
C TYR A 398 -1.96 -7.65 -8.72
N LEU A 399 -2.18 -6.91 -7.65
CA LEU A 399 -1.82 -5.50 -7.53
C LEU A 399 -0.32 -5.27 -7.26
N ASN A 400 0.46 -6.34 -7.06
CA ASN A 400 1.86 -6.27 -6.64
C ASN A 400 2.02 -5.53 -5.29
N PHE A 401 1.07 -5.74 -4.39
CA PHE A 401 1.04 -5.19 -3.03
C PHE A 401 1.62 -6.16 -1.99
N ILE A 402 1.81 -7.41 -2.37
CA ILE A 402 2.53 -8.46 -1.65
C ILE A 402 3.31 -9.33 -2.66
N ASP A 403 4.28 -10.10 -2.17
CA ASP A 403 5.05 -11.09 -2.94
C ASP A 403 4.23 -12.32 -3.32
#